data_4cfed7d97580468b15f2d15cc1f56254
#
_entry.id   4cfed7d97580468b15f2d15cc1f56254
#
_cell.length_a   1.000
_cell.length_b   1.000
_cell.length_c   1.000
_cell.angle_alpha   90.00
_cell.angle_beta   90.00
_cell.angle_gamma   90.00
#
_symmetry.space_group_name_H-M   'P 1'
#
loop_
_entity.id
_entity.type
_entity.pdbx_description
1 polymer ?
#
loop_
_entity_poly.entity_id
_entity_poly.type
_entity_poly.pdbx_seq_one_letter_code
_entity_poly.pdbx_strand_id
1 'polypeptide(L)'
;MMLLDTSFLIDYFKGVQETKDLIGGEEVCTTVINYHEIMAGVKRIRARREESFFRRLFSRIRVLECDLKAVEESSNIAVKLAKIGREINALDVLIAGIALANGVEKIATKDRHFTEIEKVADIKVITY
;
A
#
# COMPACT_ATOMS: atom_id res chain seq x y z
N MET A 1 1.33 12.93 2.48
CA MET A 1 0.98 11.99 1.41
C MET A 1 0.54 10.67 2.01
N MET A 2 -0.45 10.04 1.43
CA MET A 2 -1.01 8.77 1.93
C MET A 2 -0.84 7.68 0.86
N LEU A 3 -0.28 6.55 1.26
CA LEU A 3 -0.11 5.39 0.39
C LEU A 3 -1.38 4.54 0.44
N LEU A 4 -1.89 4.19 -0.73
CA LEU A 4 -3.09 3.37 -0.89
C LEU A 4 -2.69 1.92 -1.12
N ASP A 5 -3.06 1.04 -0.18
CA ASP A 5 -2.81 -0.38 -0.30
C ASP A 5 -3.78 -1.04 -1.28
N THR A 6 -3.47 -2.26 -1.70
CA THR A 6 -4.27 -3.02 -2.67
C THR A 6 -5.73 -3.15 -2.24
N SER A 7 -5.99 -3.49 -0.99
CA SER A 7 -7.37 -3.61 -0.47
C SER A 7 -8.14 -2.30 -0.60
N PHE A 8 -7.49 -1.17 -0.29
CA PHE A 8 -8.08 0.15 -0.44
C PHE A 8 -8.41 0.45 -1.91
N LEU A 9 -7.47 0.16 -2.81
CA LEU A 9 -7.66 0.42 -4.25
C LEU A 9 -8.85 -0.37 -4.80
N ILE A 10 -8.99 -1.63 -4.40
CA ILE A 10 -10.11 -2.47 -4.83
C ILE A 10 -11.43 -1.88 -4.31
N ASP A 11 -11.49 -1.49 -3.05
CA ASP A 11 -12.69 -0.90 -2.47
C ASP A 11 -13.01 0.46 -3.10
N TYR A 12 -12.00 1.24 -3.43
CA TYR A 12 -12.18 2.51 -4.12
C TYR A 12 -12.83 2.30 -5.49
N PHE A 13 -12.37 1.31 -6.25
CA PHE A 13 -12.99 0.95 -7.53
C PHE A 13 -14.46 0.54 -7.34
N LYS A 14 -14.75 -0.21 -6.28
CA LYS A 14 -16.12 -0.66 -5.96
C LYS A 14 -17.03 0.46 -5.46
N GLY A 15 -16.48 1.65 -5.22
CA GLY A 15 -17.26 2.80 -4.76
C GLY A 15 -17.56 2.81 -3.26
N VAL A 16 -16.78 2.11 -2.46
CA VAL A 16 -16.93 2.13 -0.99
C VAL A 16 -16.73 3.55 -0.47
N GLN A 17 -17.74 4.10 0.20
CA GLN A 17 -17.78 5.52 0.58
C GLN A 17 -16.61 5.93 1.46
N GLU A 18 -16.21 5.09 2.42
CA GLU A 18 -15.10 5.38 3.33
C GLU A 18 -13.80 5.67 2.57
N THR A 19 -13.55 4.97 1.46
CA THR A 19 -12.35 5.21 0.64
C THR A 19 -12.41 6.57 -0.05
N LYS A 20 -13.59 6.98 -0.52
CA LYS A 20 -13.77 8.27 -1.15
C LYS A 20 -13.56 9.40 -0.16
N ASP A 21 -14.06 9.23 1.06
CA ASP A 21 -13.91 10.23 2.13
C ASP A 21 -12.44 10.39 2.53
N LEU A 22 -11.70 9.29 2.62
CA LEU A 22 -10.31 9.31 3.06
C LEU A 22 -9.37 10.00 2.07
N ILE A 23 -9.62 9.91 0.76
CA ILE A 23 -8.74 10.51 -0.24
C ILE A 23 -9.13 11.94 -0.61
N GLY A 24 -10.21 12.47 -0.05
CA GLY A 24 -10.69 13.82 -0.34
C GLY A 24 -9.69 14.88 0.06
N GLY A 25 -9.03 15.51 -0.91
CA GLY A 25 -8.12 16.62 -0.68
C GLY A 25 -6.73 16.24 -0.19
N GLU A 26 -6.40 14.96 -0.09
CA GLU A 26 -5.08 14.52 0.30
C GLU A 26 -4.29 14.00 -0.92
N GLU A 27 -2.99 14.32 -0.97
CA GLU A 27 -2.11 13.75 -1.98
C GLU A 27 -1.92 12.26 -1.70
N VAL A 28 -2.11 11.44 -2.72
CA VAL A 28 -2.04 9.97 -2.59
C VAL A 28 -1.00 9.37 -3.51
N CYS A 29 -0.52 8.19 -3.13
CA CYS A 29 0.41 7.39 -3.92
C CYS A 29 0.12 5.92 -3.71
N THR A 30 0.79 5.07 -4.46
CA THR A 30 0.82 3.63 -4.24
C THR A 30 2.21 3.10 -4.56
N THR A 31 2.40 1.81 -4.61
CA THR A 31 3.71 1.22 -4.89
C THR A 31 3.65 0.27 -6.08
N VAL A 32 4.83 -0.07 -6.63
CA VAL A 32 4.95 -1.10 -7.67
C VAL A 32 4.45 -2.46 -7.19
N ILE A 33 4.52 -2.73 -5.89
CA ILE A 33 3.99 -3.98 -5.31
C ILE A 33 2.46 -4.02 -5.46
N ASN A 34 1.80 -2.92 -5.07
CA ASN A 34 0.35 -2.79 -5.21
C ASN A 34 -0.08 -2.82 -6.68
N TYR A 35 0.68 -2.14 -7.53
CA TYR A 35 0.47 -2.17 -8.97
C TYR A 35 0.49 -3.61 -9.49
N HIS A 36 1.52 -4.37 -9.11
CA HIS A 36 1.64 -5.77 -9.49
C HIS A 36 0.44 -6.59 -9.04
N GLU A 37 0.03 -6.47 -7.78
CA GLU A 37 -1.10 -7.22 -7.24
C GLU A 37 -2.40 -6.91 -7.97
N ILE A 38 -2.66 -5.64 -8.23
CA ILE A 38 -3.86 -5.20 -8.97
C ILE A 38 -3.83 -5.73 -10.40
N MET A 39 -2.72 -5.53 -11.12
CA MET A 39 -2.63 -5.94 -12.52
C MET A 39 -2.66 -7.46 -12.69
N ALA A 40 -1.99 -8.20 -11.81
CA ALA A 40 -2.06 -9.65 -11.83
C ALA A 40 -3.49 -10.15 -11.62
N GLY A 41 -4.21 -9.53 -10.70
CA GLY A 41 -5.60 -9.88 -10.42
C GLY A 41 -6.52 -9.63 -11.62
N VAL A 42 -6.49 -8.42 -12.19
CA VAL A 42 -7.39 -8.06 -13.29
C VAL A 42 -7.08 -8.83 -14.57
N LYS A 43 -5.80 -9.10 -14.85
CA LYS A 43 -5.39 -9.88 -16.02
C LYS A 43 -5.80 -11.34 -15.89
N ARG A 44 -5.68 -11.92 -14.71
CA ARG A 44 -6.03 -13.32 -14.45
C ARG A 44 -7.49 -13.62 -14.76
N ILE A 45 -8.40 -12.72 -14.38
CA ILE A 45 -9.84 -12.89 -14.60
C ILE A 45 -10.35 -12.12 -15.84
N ARG A 46 -9.45 -11.48 -16.58
CA ARG A 46 -9.76 -10.69 -17.77
C ARG A 46 -10.79 -9.59 -17.49
N ALA A 47 -10.65 -8.92 -16.37
CA ALA A 47 -11.56 -7.84 -15.95
C ALA A 47 -11.18 -6.55 -16.67
N ARG A 48 -11.58 -6.40 -17.92
CA ARG A 48 -11.19 -5.28 -18.81
C ARG A 48 -11.59 -3.92 -18.28
N ARG A 49 -12.79 -3.82 -17.70
CA ARG A 49 -13.29 -2.56 -17.13
C ARG A 49 -12.44 -2.12 -15.95
N GLU A 50 -12.11 -3.06 -15.07
CA GLU A 50 -11.26 -2.80 -13.91
C GLU A 50 -9.84 -2.46 -14.35
N GLU A 51 -9.29 -3.19 -15.30
CA GLU A 51 -7.96 -2.91 -15.84
C GLU A 51 -7.89 -1.49 -16.40
N SER A 52 -8.87 -1.09 -17.18
CA SER A 52 -8.93 0.27 -17.76
C SER A 52 -8.99 1.33 -16.67
N PHE A 53 -9.81 1.12 -15.64
CA PHE A 53 -9.91 2.03 -14.49
C PHE A 53 -8.57 2.19 -13.80
N PHE A 54 -7.90 1.07 -13.46
CA PHE A 54 -6.64 1.12 -12.72
C PHE A 54 -5.50 1.69 -13.55
N ARG A 55 -5.44 1.42 -14.86
CA ARG A 55 -4.42 2.05 -15.71
C ARG A 55 -4.56 3.57 -15.72
N ARG A 56 -5.78 4.08 -15.76
CA ARG A 56 -6.01 5.53 -15.67
C ARG A 56 -5.62 6.07 -14.30
N LEU A 57 -5.99 5.37 -13.23
CA LEU A 57 -5.63 5.79 -11.87
C LEU A 57 -4.11 5.84 -11.69
N PHE A 58 -3.42 4.78 -12.08
CA PHE A 58 -1.96 4.71 -11.94
C PHE A 58 -1.21 5.71 -12.82
N SER A 59 -1.84 6.25 -13.87
CA SER A 59 -1.25 7.32 -14.66
C SER A 59 -1.37 8.69 -13.99
N ARG A 60 -2.22 8.82 -12.97
CA ARG A 60 -2.53 10.09 -12.30
C ARG A 60 -1.91 10.22 -10.91
N ILE A 61 -1.53 9.11 -10.30
CA ILE A 61 -0.92 9.13 -8.97
C ILE A 61 0.51 8.60 -9.07
N ARG A 62 1.33 8.93 -8.06
CA ARG A 62 2.69 8.40 -8.01
C ARG A 62 2.67 6.92 -7.67
N VAL A 63 3.42 6.13 -8.44
CA VAL A 63 3.68 4.72 -8.16
C VAL A 63 5.13 4.62 -7.71
N LEU A 64 5.33 4.40 -6.41
CA LEU A 64 6.65 4.40 -5.81
C LEU A 64 7.39 3.09 -6.09
N GLU A 65 8.66 3.19 -6.38
CA GLU A 65 9.50 2.03 -6.72
C GLU A 65 10.05 1.34 -5.48
N CYS A 66 10.35 0.06 -5.62
CA CYS A 66 11.00 -0.74 -4.59
C CYS A 66 12.52 -0.76 -4.90
N ASP A 67 13.20 0.31 -4.54
CA ASP A 67 14.64 0.45 -4.77
C ASP A 67 15.44 -0.08 -3.59
N LEU A 68 16.77 0.06 -3.65
CA LEU A 68 17.66 -0.45 -2.61
C LEU A 68 17.37 0.21 -1.25
N LYS A 69 17.09 1.52 -1.24
CA LYS A 69 16.76 2.23 -0.01
C LYS A 69 15.48 1.67 0.62
N ALA A 70 14.48 1.38 -0.19
CA ALA A 70 13.22 0.78 0.29
C ALA A 70 13.47 -0.60 0.89
N VAL A 71 14.31 -1.42 0.28
CA VAL A 71 14.63 -2.76 0.77
C VAL A 71 15.43 -2.70 2.08
N GLU A 72 16.33 -1.72 2.22
CA GLU A 72 17.03 -1.50 3.50
C GLU A 72 16.02 -1.17 4.61
N GLU A 73 15.08 -0.27 4.35
CA GLU A 73 14.04 0.07 5.33
C GLU A 73 13.16 -1.13 5.66
N SER A 74 12.76 -1.92 4.67
CA SER A 74 11.93 -3.10 4.90
C SER A 74 12.68 -4.16 5.72
N SER A 75 13.99 -4.32 5.48
CA SER A 75 14.79 -5.27 6.27
C SER A 75 14.86 -4.88 7.74
N ASN A 76 14.95 -3.59 8.04
CA ASN A 76 14.93 -3.08 9.40
C ASN A 76 13.58 -3.35 10.08
N ILE A 77 12.49 -3.13 9.37
CA ILE A 77 11.13 -3.43 9.86
C ILE A 77 11.00 -4.92 10.16
N ALA A 78 11.45 -5.78 9.24
CA ALA A 78 11.37 -7.24 9.40
C ALA A 78 12.09 -7.71 10.67
N VAL A 79 13.29 -7.19 10.93
CA VAL A 79 14.07 -7.53 12.12
C VAL A 79 13.34 -7.07 13.40
N LYS A 80 12.82 -5.86 13.41
CA LYS A 80 12.11 -5.33 14.57
C LYS A 80 10.83 -6.11 14.87
N LEU A 81 10.07 -6.49 13.83
CA LEU A 81 8.89 -7.34 14.01
C LEU A 81 9.24 -8.69 14.58
N ALA A 82 10.31 -9.31 14.08
CA ALA A 82 10.78 -10.60 14.60
C ALA A 82 11.15 -10.52 16.10
N LYS A 83 11.79 -9.42 16.52
CA LYS A 83 12.19 -9.21 17.91
C LYS A 83 11.00 -9.12 18.87
N ILE A 84 9.86 -8.64 18.42
CA ILE A 84 8.65 -8.58 19.26
C ILE A 84 7.71 -9.77 19.00
N GLY A 85 8.19 -10.80 18.29
CA GLY A 85 7.43 -12.02 18.03
C GLY A 85 6.27 -11.83 17.07
N ARG A 86 6.36 -10.86 16.17
CA ARG A 86 5.32 -10.60 15.17
C ARG A 86 5.84 -10.92 13.78
N GLU A 87 4.99 -11.57 13.00
CA GLU A 87 5.28 -11.82 11.60
C GLU A 87 4.10 -11.29 10.77
N ILE A 88 4.42 -10.59 9.68
CA ILE A 88 3.44 -10.17 8.70
C ILE A 88 3.94 -10.56 7.31
N ASN A 89 3.06 -10.52 6.33
CA ASN A 89 3.37 -10.86 4.95
C ASN A 89 4.57 -10.04 4.45
N ALA A 90 5.52 -10.70 3.80
CA ALA A 90 6.75 -10.05 3.29
C ALA A 90 6.44 -8.90 2.32
N LEU A 91 5.40 -9.02 1.49
CA LEU A 91 5.02 -7.94 0.58
C LEU A 91 4.54 -6.71 1.34
N ASP A 92 3.83 -6.89 2.46
CA ASP A 92 3.38 -5.78 3.30
C ASP A 92 4.56 -5.07 3.96
N VAL A 93 5.58 -5.83 4.39
CA VAL A 93 6.82 -5.27 4.92
C VAL A 93 7.55 -4.46 3.84
N LEU A 94 7.60 -4.95 2.62
CA LEU A 94 8.20 -4.22 1.50
C LEU A 94 7.43 -2.93 1.20
N ILE A 95 6.11 -2.96 1.22
CA ILE A 95 5.28 -1.76 1.02
C ILE A 95 5.60 -0.72 2.09
N ALA A 96 5.70 -1.13 3.34
CA ALA A 96 6.07 -0.23 4.44
C ALA A 96 7.48 0.34 4.25
N GLY A 97 8.42 -0.47 3.80
CA GLY A 97 9.78 -0.02 3.49
C GLY A 97 9.80 1.02 2.39
N ILE A 98 9.00 0.84 1.35
CA ILE A 98 8.85 1.82 0.28
C ILE A 98 8.30 3.14 0.83
N ALA A 99 7.28 3.06 1.70
CA ALA A 99 6.70 4.24 2.33
C ALA A 99 7.75 5.03 3.11
N LEU A 100 8.50 4.36 3.98
CA LEU A 100 9.55 5.01 4.78
C LEU A 100 10.63 5.64 3.91
N ALA A 101 11.08 4.92 2.88
CA ALA A 101 12.13 5.41 1.99
C ALA A 101 11.72 6.67 1.24
N ASN A 102 10.42 6.91 1.07
CA ASN A 102 9.88 8.06 0.34
C ASN A 102 9.25 9.11 1.26
N GLY A 103 9.43 8.99 2.56
CA GLY A 103 8.87 9.95 3.52
C GLY A 103 7.35 9.93 3.61
N VAL A 104 6.72 8.83 3.24
CA VAL A 104 5.27 8.67 3.34
C VAL A 104 4.90 8.28 4.77
N GLU A 105 4.02 9.03 5.38
CA GLU A 105 3.70 8.92 6.80
C GLU A 105 2.50 8.02 7.08
N LYS A 106 1.63 7.79 6.09
CA LYS A 106 0.36 7.09 6.27
C LYS A 106 0.17 6.02 5.21
N ILE A 107 -0.40 4.89 5.63
CA ILE A 107 -0.85 3.83 4.73
C ILE A 107 -2.33 3.58 4.99
N ALA A 108 -3.16 3.68 3.96
CA ALA A 108 -4.59 3.37 4.04
C ALA A 108 -4.83 1.95 3.57
N THR A 109 -5.40 1.13 4.42
CA THR A 109 -5.63 -0.29 4.14
C THR A 109 -6.83 -0.81 4.93
N LYS A 110 -7.49 -1.81 4.38
CA LYS A 110 -8.52 -2.58 5.08
C LYS A 110 -7.90 -3.69 5.93
N ASP A 111 -6.66 -4.06 5.64
CA ASP A 111 -5.96 -5.15 6.33
C ASP A 111 -5.39 -4.68 7.67
N ARG A 112 -6.01 -5.16 8.76
CA ARG A 112 -5.62 -4.78 10.11
C ARG A 112 -4.26 -5.33 10.53
N HIS A 113 -3.71 -6.32 9.83
CA HIS A 113 -2.36 -6.83 10.12
C HIS A 113 -1.30 -5.76 9.88
N PHE A 114 -1.56 -4.80 9.00
CA PHE A 114 -0.67 -3.66 8.80
C PHE A 114 -0.44 -2.84 10.08
N THR A 115 -1.38 -2.86 11.04
CA THR A 115 -1.23 -2.10 12.28
C THR A 115 -0.04 -2.57 13.12
N GLU A 116 0.44 -3.79 12.91
CA GLU A 116 1.64 -4.29 13.58
C GLU A 116 2.88 -3.46 13.22
N ILE A 117 2.90 -2.87 12.03
CA ILE A 117 4.00 -2.03 11.55
C ILE A 117 4.12 -0.74 12.38
N GLU A 118 3.00 -0.21 12.86
CA GLU A 118 3.02 0.99 13.70
C GLU A 118 3.85 0.81 14.98
N LYS A 119 4.00 -0.43 15.44
CA LYS A 119 4.76 -0.74 16.66
C LYS A 119 6.27 -0.60 16.47
N VAL A 120 6.75 -0.66 15.24
CA VAL A 120 8.19 -0.73 14.94
C VAL A 120 8.66 0.31 13.94
N ALA A 121 7.75 1.09 13.34
CA ALA A 121 8.09 2.06 12.31
C ALA A 121 7.23 3.31 12.46
N ASP A 122 7.76 4.44 12.01
CA ASP A 122 7.08 5.74 12.07
C ASP A 122 6.10 5.88 10.89
N ILE A 123 5.11 5.02 10.87
CA ILE A 123 4.04 5.00 9.88
C ILE A 123 2.71 4.89 10.61
N LYS A 124 1.75 5.73 10.24
CA LYS A 124 0.39 5.63 10.72
C LYS A 124 -0.44 4.79 9.76
N VAL A 125 -1.10 3.77 10.26
CA VAL A 125 -1.98 2.93 9.46
C VAL A 125 -3.42 3.40 9.63
N ILE A 126 -4.06 3.77 8.52
CA ILE A 126 -5.44 4.24 8.48
C ILE A 126 -6.29 3.05 8.02
N THR A 127 -7.07 2.49 8.94
CA THR A 127 -8.03 1.42 8.64
C THR A 127 -9.44 2.00 8.57
N TYR A 128 -10.30 1.29 7.87
CA TYR A 128 -11.69 1.73 7.68
C TYR A 128 -12.67 0.57 7.68
#